data_8de5b5f3927781e202b417f6df83f18b
#
_entry.id   8de5b5f3927781e202b417f6df83f18b
#
_cell.length_a   1.000
_cell.length_b   1.000
_cell.length_c   1.000
_cell.angle_alpha   90.00
_cell.angle_beta   90.00
_cell.angle_gamma   90.00
#
_symmetry.space_group_name_H-M   'P 1'
#
loop_
_entity.id
_entity.type
_entity.pdbx_description
1 polymer ?
#
loop_
_entity_poly.entity_id
_entity_poly.type
_entity_poly.pdbx_seq_one_letter_code
_entity_poly.pdbx_strand_id
1 'polypeptide(L)'
;LKLLLTPQKVKIYTAVTTIKAYARMGALESPSSKPTLVRWCDDWVSNNKAVWTQARLGSKAVAEDIVKTIHRDNSLLNVGDVWVADGHTLAFDIINPKTGKAQRMTMIMVMDWASRYPVGASLAFTEDSQHIQLAFRNGFLNWGALPKYVYLDNGKAFRSKLFNEKWQEHDLSSDLAGIFPRLGIQVAFAESYNAK
;
A
#
# COMPACT_ATOMS: atom_id res chain seq x y z
N LEU A 1 -12.64 30.71 -2.13
CA LEU A 1 -11.77 29.55 -1.88
C LEU A 1 -11.94 28.97 -0.48
N LYS A 2 -12.06 29.79 0.60
CA LYS A 2 -12.19 29.28 1.99
C LYS A 2 -13.27 28.20 2.16
N LEU A 3 -14.43 28.32 1.49
CA LEU A 3 -15.50 27.32 1.53
C LEU A 3 -15.15 26.02 0.80
N LEU A 4 -14.25 26.09 -0.17
CA LEU A 4 -13.88 24.96 -1.02
C LEU A 4 -12.69 24.15 -0.47
N LEU A 5 -11.77 24.83 0.20
CA LEU A 5 -10.55 24.26 0.79
C LEU A 5 -10.83 23.73 2.20
N THR A 6 -11.79 22.81 2.29
CA THR A 6 -12.22 22.21 3.57
C THR A 6 -12.43 20.70 3.42
N PRO A 7 -12.28 19.93 4.50
CA PRO A 7 -12.53 18.49 4.50
C PRO A 7 -13.97 18.08 4.14
N GLN A 8 -14.94 19.00 4.28
CA GLN A 8 -16.34 18.76 3.92
C GLN A 8 -16.57 18.58 2.41
N LYS A 9 -15.57 18.84 1.58
CA LYS A 9 -15.59 18.62 0.12
C LYS A 9 -16.77 19.31 -0.59
N VAL A 10 -17.10 20.55 -0.18
CA VAL A 10 -18.18 21.34 -0.77
C VAL A 10 -18.00 21.43 -2.30
N LYS A 11 -19.07 21.19 -3.06
CA LYS A 11 -19.03 21.30 -4.53
C LYS A 11 -18.86 22.75 -4.95
N ILE A 12 -18.11 23.02 -6.03
CA ILE A 12 -17.85 24.36 -6.57
C ILE A 12 -19.17 25.09 -6.84
N TYR A 13 -20.13 24.43 -7.48
CA TYR A 13 -21.43 24.99 -7.77
C TYR A 13 -22.20 25.45 -6.51
N THR A 14 -22.15 24.64 -5.44
CA THR A 14 -22.77 24.95 -4.15
C THR A 14 -22.11 26.17 -3.52
N ALA A 15 -20.77 26.22 -3.47
CA ALA A 15 -20.03 27.36 -2.94
C ALA A 15 -20.34 28.67 -3.72
N VAL A 16 -20.38 28.61 -5.04
CA VAL A 16 -20.73 29.76 -5.90
C VAL A 16 -22.16 30.21 -5.65
N THR A 17 -23.12 29.30 -5.49
CA THR A 17 -24.50 29.60 -5.18
C THR A 17 -24.66 30.30 -3.83
N THR A 18 -23.92 29.81 -2.82
CA THR A 18 -23.86 30.39 -1.47
C THR A 18 -23.31 31.83 -1.52
N ILE A 19 -22.20 32.08 -2.22
CA ILE A 19 -21.62 33.43 -2.38
C ILE A 19 -22.62 34.38 -3.03
N LYS A 20 -23.34 33.95 -4.09
CA LYS A 20 -24.38 34.74 -4.75
C LYS A 20 -25.55 35.05 -3.83
N ALA A 21 -25.94 34.15 -2.95
CA ALA A 21 -26.97 34.40 -1.95
C ALA A 21 -26.52 35.48 -0.96
N TYR A 22 -25.31 35.43 -0.42
CA TYR A 22 -24.77 36.45 0.47
C TYR A 22 -24.64 37.83 -0.20
N ALA A 23 -24.27 37.88 -1.49
CA ALA A 23 -24.23 39.11 -2.24
C ALA A 23 -25.62 39.74 -2.40
N ARG A 24 -26.68 38.96 -2.64
CA ARG A 24 -28.05 39.41 -2.70
C ARG A 24 -28.56 39.97 -1.37
N MET A 25 -28.05 39.48 -0.26
CA MET A 25 -28.37 39.97 1.09
C MET A 25 -27.54 41.19 1.48
N GLY A 26 -26.74 41.75 0.57
CA GLY A 26 -25.87 42.90 0.83
C GLY A 26 -24.65 42.64 1.71
N ALA A 27 -24.38 41.36 2.02
CA ALA A 27 -23.23 40.95 2.85
C ALA A 27 -21.89 40.92 2.08
N LEU A 28 -21.94 41.02 0.74
CA LEU A 28 -20.76 41.02 -0.13
C LEU A 28 -21.03 41.89 -1.33
N GLU A 29 -19.99 42.49 -1.93
CA GLU A 29 -20.08 43.13 -3.25
C GLU A 29 -20.59 42.15 -4.30
N SER A 30 -21.27 42.67 -5.33
CA SER A 30 -21.88 41.84 -6.36
C SER A 30 -20.78 41.10 -7.16
N PRO A 31 -20.62 39.80 -7.00
CA PRO A 31 -19.59 39.06 -7.72
C PRO A 31 -20.00 38.83 -9.18
N SER A 32 -19.05 38.47 -10.02
CA SER A 32 -19.23 38.09 -11.43
C SER A 32 -20.33 37.02 -11.62
N SER A 33 -20.71 36.74 -12.86
CA SER A 33 -21.73 35.74 -13.18
C SER A 33 -21.38 34.36 -12.62
N LYS A 34 -22.39 33.50 -12.35
CA LYS A 34 -22.15 32.13 -11.87
C LYS A 34 -21.18 31.32 -12.78
N PRO A 35 -21.37 31.31 -14.12
CA PRO A 35 -20.45 30.57 -15.01
C PRO A 35 -19.01 31.08 -14.94
N THR A 36 -18.84 32.41 -14.80
CA THR A 36 -17.51 33.04 -14.66
C THR A 36 -16.81 32.57 -13.37
N LEU A 37 -17.54 32.55 -12.25
CA LEU A 37 -17.00 32.09 -10.97
C LEU A 37 -16.68 30.61 -10.98
N VAL A 38 -17.49 29.77 -11.62
CA VAL A 38 -17.22 28.34 -11.76
C VAL A 38 -15.96 28.12 -12.57
N ARG A 39 -15.83 28.74 -13.75
CA ARG A 39 -14.62 28.63 -14.59
C ARG A 39 -13.39 29.07 -13.84
N TRP A 40 -13.45 30.22 -13.15
CA TRP A 40 -12.32 30.66 -12.33
C TRP A 40 -11.93 29.66 -11.25
N CYS A 41 -12.90 29.02 -10.59
CA CYS A 41 -12.61 27.96 -9.62
C CYS A 41 -11.96 26.74 -10.28
N ASP A 42 -12.45 26.31 -11.44
CA ASP A 42 -11.91 25.16 -12.17
C ASP A 42 -10.48 25.43 -12.65
N ASP A 43 -10.20 26.62 -13.17
CA ASP A 43 -8.87 27.07 -13.56
C ASP A 43 -7.92 27.11 -12.35
N TRP A 44 -8.42 27.66 -11.24
CA TRP A 44 -7.63 27.69 -10.01
C TRP A 44 -7.30 26.28 -9.52
N VAL A 45 -8.27 25.36 -9.49
CA VAL A 45 -8.07 23.95 -9.10
C VAL A 45 -7.04 23.28 -9.99
N SER A 46 -7.12 23.49 -11.31
CA SER A 46 -6.19 22.91 -12.28
C SER A 46 -4.74 23.35 -12.04
N ASN A 47 -4.55 24.61 -11.67
CA ASN A 47 -3.22 25.19 -11.39
C ASN A 47 -2.73 24.91 -9.96
N ASN A 48 -3.61 24.50 -9.04
CA ASN A 48 -3.29 24.33 -7.63
C ASN A 48 -3.72 22.95 -7.09
N LYS A 49 -3.56 21.89 -7.88
CA LYS A 49 -3.98 20.52 -7.54
C LYS A 49 -3.48 20.06 -6.18
N ALA A 50 -2.21 20.31 -5.84
CA ALA A 50 -1.62 19.89 -4.57
C ALA A 50 -2.33 20.55 -3.37
N VAL A 51 -2.55 21.86 -3.42
CA VAL A 51 -3.26 22.61 -2.36
C VAL A 51 -4.70 22.15 -2.24
N TRP A 52 -5.39 21.94 -3.39
CA TRP A 52 -6.75 21.41 -3.43
C TRP A 52 -6.86 20.03 -2.81
N THR A 53 -5.98 19.10 -3.19
CA THR A 53 -5.95 17.75 -2.68
C THR A 53 -5.59 17.73 -1.19
N GLN A 54 -4.58 18.49 -0.78
CA GLN A 54 -4.17 18.61 0.63
C GLN A 54 -5.33 19.09 1.52
N ALA A 55 -6.01 20.16 1.13
CA ALA A 55 -7.07 20.75 1.94
C ALA A 55 -8.31 19.87 2.07
N ARG A 56 -8.59 19.02 1.10
CA ARG A 56 -9.82 18.21 1.01
C ARG A 56 -9.62 16.74 1.39
N LEU A 57 -8.45 16.18 1.10
CA LEU A 57 -8.17 14.75 1.23
C LEU A 57 -6.99 14.45 2.15
N GLY A 58 -6.21 15.47 2.52
CA GLY A 58 -5.05 15.34 3.39
C GLY A 58 -3.75 14.97 2.68
N SER A 59 -2.67 14.92 3.46
CA SER A 59 -1.30 14.69 2.95
C SER A 59 -1.11 13.33 2.28
N LYS A 60 -1.83 12.30 2.74
CA LYS A 60 -1.77 10.97 2.14
C LYS A 60 -2.22 11.00 0.68
N ALA A 61 -3.33 11.65 0.38
CA ALA A 61 -3.85 11.77 -0.99
C ALA A 61 -2.92 12.60 -1.89
N VAL A 62 -2.24 13.62 -1.35
CA VAL A 62 -1.21 14.37 -2.11
C VAL A 62 -0.05 13.46 -2.48
N ALA A 63 0.46 12.67 -1.54
CA ALA A 63 1.52 11.71 -1.81
C ALA A 63 1.08 10.65 -2.85
N GLU A 64 -0.19 10.29 -2.82
CA GLU A 64 -0.74 9.28 -3.73
C GLU A 64 -1.04 9.80 -5.13
N ASP A 65 -1.66 10.97 -5.28
CA ASP A 65 -2.21 11.46 -6.55
C ASP A 65 -1.32 12.50 -7.25
N ILE A 66 -0.49 13.23 -6.48
CA ILE A 66 0.27 14.38 -6.99
C ILE A 66 1.75 14.07 -7.12
N VAL A 67 2.32 13.32 -6.17
CA VAL A 67 3.73 12.92 -6.24
C VAL A 67 3.91 11.91 -7.37
N LYS A 68 4.77 12.23 -8.32
CA LYS A 68 5.07 11.34 -9.45
C LYS A 68 5.57 9.99 -8.93
N THR A 69 4.92 8.93 -9.35
CA THR A 69 5.37 7.56 -9.07
C THR A 69 6.72 7.34 -9.75
N ILE A 70 7.73 6.97 -8.99
CA ILE A 70 9.02 6.55 -9.55
C ILE A 70 8.79 5.17 -10.17
N HIS A 71 8.89 5.06 -11.49
CA HIS A 71 8.91 3.76 -12.15
C HIS A 71 10.20 3.04 -11.73
N ARG A 72 10.03 1.90 -11.04
CA ARG A 72 11.17 1.04 -10.70
C ARG A 72 11.66 0.36 -11.98
N ASP A 73 12.92 0.58 -12.31
CA ASP A 73 13.57 -0.13 -13.41
C ASP A 73 13.96 -1.53 -12.93
N ASN A 74 13.23 -2.52 -13.40
CA ASN A 74 13.48 -3.93 -13.08
C ASN A 74 14.46 -4.59 -14.08
N SER A 75 14.96 -3.87 -15.09
CA SER A 75 15.84 -4.42 -16.11
C SER A 75 17.19 -4.91 -15.57
N LEU A 76 17.59 -4.42 -14.39
CA LEU A 76 18.83 -4.81 -13.71
C LEU A 76 18.68 -6.06 -12.82
N LEU A 77 17.46 -6.57 -12.64
CA LEU A 77 17.19 -7.75 -11.82
C LEU A 77 17.22 -9.02 -12.65
N ASN A 78 18.00 -9.99 -12.21
CA ASN A 78 17.94 -11.32 -12.78
C ASN A 78 16.80 -12.14 -12.14
N VAL A 79 16.31 -13.10 -12.91
CA VAL A 79 15.31 -14.05 -12.42
C VAL A 79 15.88 -14.84 -11.24
N GLY A 80 15.14 -14.92 -10.15
CA GLY A 80 15.58 -15.56 -8.91
C GLY A 80 16.37 -14.68 -7.93
N ASP A 81 16.74 -13.45 -8.32
CA ASP A 81 17.49 -12.56 -7.41
C ASP A 81 16.63 -12.02 -6.26
N VAL A 82 15.41 -11.57 -6.55
CA VAL A 82 14.53 -10.92 -5.58
C VAL A 82 13.15 -11.55 -5.58
N TRP A 83 12.71 -12.03 -4.42
CA TRP A 83 11.34 -12.47 -4.24
C TRP A 83 10.56 -11.49 -3.38
N VAL A 84 9.29 -11.31 -3.72
CA VAL A 84 8.33 -10.50 -2.97
C VAL A 84 7.23 -11.39 -2.41
N ALA A 85 6.72 -11.04 -1.24
CA ALA A 85 5.58 -11.74 -0.66
C ALA A 85 4.50 -10.74 -0.24
N ASP A 86 3.25 -11.12 -0.50
CA ASP A 86 2.07 -10.35 -0.12
C ASP A 86 0.92 -11.27 0.26
N GLY A 87 0.03 -10.78 1.13
CA GLY A 87 -1.17 -11.46 1.58
C GLY A 87 -2.43 -10.88 0.93
N HIS A 88 -3.21 -11.72 0.25
CA HIS A 88 -4.46 -11.30 -0.38
C HIS A 88 -5.66 -12.09 0.18
N THR A 89 -6.67 -11.38 0.71
CA THR A 89 -7.92 -12.00 1.17
C THR A 89 -8.79 -12.36 -0.03
N LEU A 90 -9.12 -13.65 -0.15
CA LEU A 90 -9.94 -14.15 -1.26
C LEU A 90 -11.38 -13.63 -1.15
N ALA A 91 -12.01 -13.40 -2.30
CA ALA A 91 -13.36 -12.80 -2.38
C ALA A 91 -14.52 -13.77 -2.13
N PHE A 92 -14.22 -15.00 -1.71
CA PHE A 92 -15.23 -16.04 -1.42
C PHE A 92 -15.02 -16.65 -0.04
N ASP A 93 -16.10 -17.18 0.54
CA ASP A 93 -16.11 -17.83 1.84
C ASP A 93 -15.96 -19.34 1.71
N ILE A 94 -15.23 -19.94 2.65
CA ILE A 94 -15.05 -21.38 2.80
C ILE A 94 -15.48 -21.77 4.21
N ILE A 95 -16.09 -22.94 4.38
CA ILE A 95 -16.39 -23.47 5.72
C ILE A 95 -15.08 -23.81 6.42
N ASN A 96 -14.80 -23.11 7.51
CA ASN A 96 -13.65 -23.41 8.34
C ASN A 96 -13.89 -24.75 9.07
N PRO A 97 -13.08 -25.78 8.81
CA PRO A 97 -13.31 -27.11 9.38
C PRO A 97 -13.18 -27.17 10.91
N LYS A 98 -12.46 -26.21 11.52
CA LYS A 98 -12.29 -26.14 12.99
C LYS A 98 -13.49 -25.49 13.68
N THR A 99 -14.13 -24.53 13.03
CA THR A 99 -15.22 -23.74 13.66
C THR A 99 -16.59 -24.01 13.08
N GLY A 100 -16.68 -24.67 11.93
CA GLY A 100 -17.91 -24.89 11.17
C GLY A 100 -18.53 -23.62 10.57
N LYS A 101 -17.85 -22.47 10.63
CA LYS A 101 -18.35 -21.18 10.16
C LYS A 101 -17.78 -20.83 8.78
N ALA A 102 -18.58 -20.14 7.97
CA ALA A 102 -18.12 -19.54 6.73
C ALA A 102 -17.12 -18.40 7.05
N GLN A 103 -15.96 -18.44 6.42
CA GLN A 103 -14.89 -17.49 6.65
C GLN A 103 -14.05 -17.33 5.36
N ARG A 104 -13.58 -16.12 5.08
CA ARG A 104 -12.64 -15.87 3.98
C ARG A 104 -11.26 -16.39 4.34
N MET A 105 -10.57 -16.88 3.33
CA MET A 105 -9.15 -17.24 3.46
C MET A 105 -8.27 -16.12 2.94
N THR A 106 -7.07 -16.03 3.49
CA THR A 106 -5.96 -15.22 2.97
C THR A 106 -5.02 -16.14 2.21
N MET A 107 -4.71 -15.79 0.99
CA MET A 107 -3.65 -16.40 0.20
C MET A 107 -2.37 -15.59 0.40
N ILE A 108 -1.34 -16.21 0.89
CA ILE A 108 0.00 -15.63 0.94
C ILE A 108 0.74 -16.13 -0.30
N MET A 109 1.15 -15.21 -1.16
CA MET A 109 1.84 -15.53 -2.40
C MET A 109 3.27 -15.00 -2.36
N VAL A 110 4.22 -15.82 -2.79
CA VAL A 110 5.61 -15.44 -3.02
C VAL A 110 5.86 -15.45 -4.52
N MET A 111 6.39 -14.35 -5.04
CA MET A 111 6.59 -14.12 -6.48
C MET A 111 8.03 -13.67 -6.74
N ASP A 112 8.63 -14.18 -7.79
CA ASP A 112 9.88 -13.63 -8.32
C ASP A 112 9.64 -12.26 -8.97
N TRP A 113 10.42 -11.26 -8.55
CA TRP A 113 10.18 -9.88 -8.99
C TRP A 113 10.48 -9.68 -10.47
N ALA A 114 11.55 -10.28 -10.97
CA ALA A 114 11.99 -10.09 -12.36
C ALA A 114 11.02 -10.74 -13.36
N SER A 115 10.70 -12.01 -13.17
CA SER A 115 9.86 -12.80 -14.08
C SER A 115 8.35 -12.64 -13.83
N ARG A 116 7.96 -12.13 -12.66
CA ARG A 116 6.57 -12.11 -12.17
C ARG A 116 5.97 -13.51 -11.97
N TYR A 117 6.80 -14.52 -11.92
CA TYR A 117 6.36 -15.90 -11.72
C TYR A 117 6.05 -16.18 -10.24
N PRO A 118 4.88 -16.76 -9.90
CA PRO A 118 4.55 -17.16 -8.54
C PRO A 118 5.34 -18.41 -8.16
N VAL A 119 6.34 -18.25 -7.31
CA VAL A 119 7.24 -19.33 -6.91
C VAL A 119 6.67 -20.20 -5.80
N GLY A 120 5.86 -19.60 -4.90
CA GLY A 120 5.25 -20.34 -3.78
C GLY A 120 4.00 -19.66 -3.25
N ALA A 121 3.12 -20.43 -2.64
CA ALA A 121 1.92 -19.91 -2.01
C ALA A 121 1.51 -20.76 -0.80
N SER A 122 0.70 -20.17 0.08
CA SER A 122 -0.04 -20.87 1.12
C SER A 122 -1.44 -20.25 1.29
N LEU A 123 -2.37 -21.02 1.84
CA LEU A 123 -3.73 -20.59 2.15
C LEU A 123 -3.95 -20.71 3.66
N ALA A 124 -4.51 -19.66 4.27
CA ALA A 124 -4.75 -19.58 5.70
C ALA A 124 -6.06 -18.87 6.01
N PHE A 125 -6.70 -19.18 7.12
CA PHE A 125 -7.81 -18.39 7.64
C PHE A 125 -7.36 -17.11 8.35
N THR A 126 -6.08 -17.04 8.72
CA THR A 126 -5.43 -15.87 9.34
C THR A 126 -4.07 -15.68 8.72
N GLU A 127 -3.67 -14.42 8.49
CA GLU A 127 -2.32 -14.11 8.09
C GLU A 127 -1.40 -14.19 9.30
N ASP A 128 -0.60 -15.23 9.37
CA ASP A 128 0.35 -15.46 10.45
C ASP A 128 1.72 -15.89 9.91
N SER A 129 2.73 -15.84 10.77
CA SER A 129 4.12 -16.14 10.40
C SER A 129 4.34 -17.59 9.94
N GLN A 130 3.53 -18.54 10.41
CA GLN A 130 3.67 -19.95 10.02
C GLN A 130 3.27 -20.15 8.55
N HIS A 131 2.18 -19.53 8.13
CA HIS A 131 1.71 -19.61 6.74
C HIS A 131 2.62 -18.84 5.78
N ILE A 132 3.22 -17.72 6.24
CA ILE A 132 4.27 -17.03 5.47
C ILE A 132 5.48 -17.95 5.27
N GLN A 133 5.95 -18.62 6.34
CA GLN A 133 7.04 -19.60 6.25
C GLN A 133 6.70 -20.73 5.28
N LEU A 134 5.47 -21.25 5.33
CA LEU A 134 5.02 -22.32 4.44
C LEU A 134 5.03 -21.86 2.97
N ALA A 135 4.59 -20.62 2.68
CA ALA A 135 4.64 -20.07 1.34
C ALA A 135 6.07 -19.98 0.80
N PHE A 136 7.02 -19.48 1.60
CA PHE A 136 8.44 -19.45 1.22
C PHE A 136 9.04 -20.83 1.07
N ARG A 137 8.77 -21.75 2.02
CA ARG A 137 9.21 -23.13 1.92
C ARG A 137 8.74 -23.78 0.61
N ASN A 138 7.49 -23.60 0.26
CA ASN A 138 6.95 -24.09 -1.00
C ASN A 138 7.68 -23.45 -2.20
N GLY A 139 7.97 -22.16 -2.13
CA GLY A 139 8.78 -21.47 -3.13
C GLY A 139 10.18 -22.04 -3.29
N PHE A 140 10.90 -22.26 -2.19
CA PHE A 140 12.25 -22.85 -2.22
C PHE A 140 12.26 -24.26 -2.82
N LEU A 141 11.27 -25.07 -2.47
CA LEU A 141 11.15 -26.43 -3.00
C LEU A 141 10.77 -26.46 -4.49
N ASN A 142 9.83 -25.60 -4.89
CA ASN A 142 9.37 -25.55 -6.28
C ASN A 142 10.43 -24.97 -7.21
N TRP A 143 11.17 -23.96 -6.75
CA TRP A 143 12.20 -23.30 -7.55
C TRP A 143 13.53 -24.06 -7.54
N GLY A 144 13.80 -24.83 -6.50
CA GLY A 144 15.06 -25.56 -6.32
C GLY A 144 16.26 -24.68 -5.96
N ALA A 145 16.05 -23.41 -5.59
CA ALA A 145 17.08 -22.47 -5.20
C ALA A 145 16.52 -21.42 -4.24
N LEU A 146 17.42 -20.64 -3.62
CA LEU A 146 17.09 -19.56 -2.71
C LEU A 146 17.30 -18.20 -3.41
N PRO A 147 16.46 -17.19 -3.16
CA PRO A 147 16.69 -15.82 -3.66
C PRO A 147 17.84 -15.18 -2.89
N LYS A 148 18.46 -14.16 -3.50
CA LYS A 148 19.45 -13.33 -2.80
C LYS A 148 18.77 -12.37 -1.82
N TYR A 149 17.61 -11.85 -2.22
CA TYR A 149 16.86 -10.85 -1.48
C TYR A 149 15.38 -11.25 -1.37
N VAL A 150 14.79 -10.93 -0.23
CA VAL A 150 13.35 -11.00 -0.01
C VAL A 150 12.85 -9.60 0.33
N TYR A 151 11.85 -9.12 -0.40
CA TYR A 151 11.21 -7.83 -0.17
C TYR A 151 9.81 -8.05 0.38
N LEU A 152 9.58 -7.56 1.60
CA LEU A 152 8.35 -7.79 2.37
C LEU A 152 7.60 -6.50 2.64
N ASP A 153 6.29 -6.59 2.79
CA ASP A 153 5.49 -5.48 3.34
C ASP A 153 5.75 -5.31 4.85
N ASN A 154 5.40 -4.14 5.36
CA ASN A 154 5.51 -3.78 6.77
C ASN A 154 4.45 -4.43 7.68
N GLY A 155 3.65 -5.37 7.19
CA GLY A 155 2.67 -6.11 7.96
C GLY A 155 3.28 -6.79 9.20
N LYS A 156 2.54 -6.83 10.32
CA LYS A 156 3.05 -7.41 11.58
C LYS A 156 3.52 -8.85 11.44
N ALA A 157 2.82 -9.64 10.61
CA ALA A 157 3.17 -11.04 10.37
C ALA A 157 4.51 -11.18 9.63
N PHE A 158 4.78 -10.30 8.64
CA PHE A 158 6.03 -10.25 7.89
C PHE A 158 7.21 -9.69 8.71
N ARG A 159 6.93 -8.85 9.72
CA ARG A 159 7.94 -8.30 10.63
C ARG A 159 8.28 -9.21 11.81
N SER A 160 7.78 -10.43 11.81
CA SER A 160 8.08 -11.40 12.85
C SER A 160 9.61 -11.56 13.01
N LYS A 161 10.07 -11.64 14.26
CA LYS A 161 11.48 -11.92 14.60
C LYS A 161 11.99 -13.20 13.96
N LEU A 162 11.11 -14.19 13.76
CA LEU A 162 11.43 -15.44 13.08
C LEU A 162 12.03 -15.26 11.68
N PHE A 163 11.73 -14.15 11.00
CA PHE A 163 12.26 -13.88 9.66
C PHE A 163 13.54 -13.03 9.68
N ASN A 164 13.65 -12.08 10.62
CA ASN A 164 14.47 -10.88 10.45
C ASN A 164 15.52 -10.64 11.54
N GLU A 165 15.58 -11.46 12.58
CA GLU A 165 16.57 -11.27 13.63
C GLU A 165 17.97 -11.54 13.07
N LYS A 166 18.88 -10.55 13.18
CA LYS A 166 20.26 -10.68 12.73
C LYS A 166 20.95 -11.74 13.57
N TRP A 167 21.48 -12.75 12.92
CA TRP A 167 22.36 -13.71 13.54
C TRP A 167 23.65 -13.01 14.00
N GLN A 168 23.94 -13.05 15.29
CA GLN A 168 25.22 -12.62 15.85
C GLN A 168 26.07 -13.86 16.10
N GLU A 169 27.23 -13.91 15.48
CA GLU A 169 28.16 -15.05 15.43
C GLU A 169 28.62 -15.56 16.82
N HIS A 170 28.43 -14.74 17.86
CA HIS A 170 28.83 -15.05 19.25
C HIS A 170 27.72 -15.59 20.15
N ASP A 171 26.50 -15.68 19.68
CA ASP A 171 25.37 -16.15 20.48
C ASP A 171 24.92 -17.54 20.02
N LEU A 172 25.69 -18.55 20.39
CA LEU A 172 25.37 -19.95 20.14
C LEU A 172 24.10 -20.44 20.87
N SER A 173 23.49 -19.59 21.71
CA SER A 173 22.28 -19.89 22.46
C SER A 173 21.02 -19.31 21.82
N SER A 174 21.13 -18.48 20.79
CA SER A 174 19.94 -17.88 20.13
C SER A 174 19.40 -18.82 19.06
N ASP A 175 18.55 -19.76 19.46
CA ASP A 175 17.58 -20.41 18.55
C ASP A 175 16.66 -19.44 17.82
N LEU A 176 16.89 -18.12 17.97
CA LEU A 176 16.06 -17.00 17.56
C LEU A 176 16.57 -16.25 16.33
N ALA A 177 17.69 -16.64 15.74
CA ALA A 177 18.13 -16.03 14.48
C ALA A 177 17.11 -16.31 13.39
N GLY A 178 16.65 -15.25 12.72
CA GLY A 178 15.61 -15.36 11.70
C GLY A 178 15.96 -16.34 10.58
N ILE A 179 14.95 -16.99 10.03
CA ILE A 179 15.12 -18.03 8.99
C ILE A 179 15.89 -17.50 7.79
N PHE A 180 15.58 -16.31 7.31
CA PHE A 180 16.22 -15.73 6.11
C PHE A 180 17.72 -15.48 6.31
N PRO A 181 18.18 -14.82 7.39
CA PRO A 181 19.61 -14.66 7.64
C PRO A 181 20.37 -16.01 7.74
N ARG A 182 19.76 -17.03 8.34
CA ARG A 182 20.34 -18.37 8.44
C ARG A 182 20.51 -19.07 7.08
N LEU A 183 19.63 -18.72 6.12
CA LEU A 183 19.70 -19.21 4.74
C LEU A 183 20.56 -18.30 3.84
N GLY A 184 21.20 -17.27 4.39
CA GLY A 184 21.99 -16.30 3.62
C GLY A 184 21.15 -15.33 2.78
N ILE A 185 19.85 -15.22 3.07
CA ILE A 185 18.92 -14.36 2.34
C ILE A 185 18.88 -12.99 3.01
N GLN A 186 19.07 -11.92 2.25
CA GLN A 186 18.93 -10.56 2.73
C GLN A 186 17.45 -10.14 2.71
N VAL A 187 17.00 -9.44 3.75
CA VAL A 187 15.61 -8.97 3.87
C VAL A 187 15.56 -7.46 3.77
N ALA A 188 14.69 -6.97 2.90
CA ALA A 188 14.33 -5.57 2.79
C ALA A 188 12.83 -5.41 3.02
N PHE A 189 12.44 -4.31 3.68
CA PHE A 189 11.04 -3.97 3.91
C PHE A 189 10.63 -2.78 3.06
N ALA A 190 9.37 -2.80 2.63
CA ALA A 190 8.76 -1.63 2.01
C ALA A 190 8.81 -0.45 2.98
N GLU A 191 9.13 0.73 2.47
CA GLU A 191 8.99 1.95 3.27
C GLU A 191 7.53 2.17 3.60
N SER A 192 7.24 2.56 4.86
CA SER A 192 5.88 2.87 5.30
C SER A 192 5.32 3.99 4.41
N TYR A 193 4.16 3.75 3.81
CA TYR A 193 3.46 4.66 2.89
C TYR A 193 4.02 4.80 1.46
N ASN A 194 4.98 3.98 1.05
CA ASN A 194 5.51 3.96 -0.32
C ASN A 194 5.10 2.71 -1.13
N ALA A 195 4.01 2.07 -0.75
CA ALA A 195 3.45 0.94 -1.50
C ALA A 195 2.76 1.46 -2.78
N LYS A 196 3.56 1.76 -3.82
CA LYS A 196 3.08 1.96 -5.21
C LYS A 196 4.06 1.32 -6.19
#